data_cecca92923ba5d3ee2892f5491767120
#
_entry.id   cecca92923ba5d3ee2892f5491767120
#
_cell.length_a   1.000
_cell.length_b   1.000
_cell.length_c   1.000
_cell.angle_alpha   90.00
_cell.angle_beta   90.00
_cell.angle_gamma   90.00
#
_symmetry.space_group_name_H-M   'P 1'
#
loop_
_entity.id
_entity.type
_entity.pdbx_description
1 polymer ?
#
loop_
_entity_poly.entity_id
_entity_poly.type
_entity_poly.pdbx_seq_one_letter_code
_entity_poly.pdbx_strand_id
1 'polypeptide(L)' 'MRLKELRTARGISQLKLAIDLNMNQNSISRYETGQREADYKTLIAFADYFQVSVDYLLERTNNPIFLSE' A
#
# COMPACT_ATOMS: atom_id res chain seq x y z
N MET A 1 -2.22 -2.63 -7.94
CA MET A 1 -2.17 -1.40 -7.10
C MET A 1 -0.77 -0.80 -7.08
N ARG A 2 -0.62 0.42 -6.64
CA ARG A 2 0.68 1.12 -6.60
C ARG A 2 1.54 0.80 -5.38
N LEU A 3 1.28 -0.29 -4.68
CA LEU A 3 1.95 -0.58 -3.41
C LEU A 3 3.48 -0.67 -3.58
N LYS A 4 3.93 -1.45 -4.55
CA LYS A 4 5.37 -1.60 -4.79
C LYS A 4 6.01 -0.27 -5.21
N GLU A 5 5.33 0.48 -6.08
CA GLU A 5 5.79 1.79 -6.54
C GLU A 5 5.97 2.75 -5.36
N LEU A 6 4.97 2.83 -4.48
CA LEU A 6 5.03 3.71 -3.31
C LEU A 6 6.13 3.27 -2.34
N ARG A 7 6.25 1.97 -2.12
CA ARG A 7 7.27 1.42 -1.24
C ARG A 7 8.67 1.71 -1.75
N THR A 8 8.92 1.43 -3.04
CA THR A 8 10.25 1.63 -3.62
C THR A 8 10.61 3.11 -3.71
N ALA A 9 9.63 3.98 -3.94
CA ALA A 9 9.86 5.42 -3.95
C ALA A 9 10.36 5.95 -2.60
N ARG A 10 9.98 5.29 -1.50
CA ARG A 10 10.47 5.63 -0.17
C ARG A 10 11.74 4.89 0.22
N GLY A 11 12.23 3.99 -0.64
CA GLY A 11 13.44 3.23 -0.38
C GLY A 11 13.30 2.22 0.76
N ILE A 12 12.09 1.73 1.04
CA ILE A 12 11.88 0.75 2.10
C ILE A 12 11.68 -0.65 1.53
N SER A 13 12.10 -1.67 2.31
CA SER A 13 11.95 -3.06 1.91
C SER A 13 10.54 -3.58 2.19
N GLN A 14 10.20 -4.72 1.58
CA GLN A 14 8.96 -5.43 1.91
C GLN A 14 8.90 -5.78 3.40
N LEU A 15 10.03 -6.22 3.96
CA LEU A 15 10.09 -6.57 5.37
C LEU A 15 9.82 -5.36 6.26
N LYS A 16 10.39 -4.21 5.95
CA LYS A 16 10.16 -2.98 6.71
C LYS A 16 8.68 -2.61 6.70
N LEU A 17 8.06 -2.64 5.52
CA LEU A 17 6.63 -2.34 5.39
C LEU A 17 5.78 -3.33 6.20
N ALA A 18 6.12 -4.61 6.12
CA ALA A 18 5.41 -5.65 6.87
C ALA A 18 5.50 -5.42 8.37
N ILE A 19 6.70 -5.11 8.87
CA ILE A 19 6.92 -4.84 10.29
C ILE A 19 6.10 -3.63 10.73
N ASP A 20 6.15 -2.55 9.96
CA ASP A 20 5.45 -1.31 10.32
C ASP A 20 3.92 -1.49 10.35
N LEU A 21 3.40 -2.36 9.50
CA LEU A 21 1.96 -2.63 9.41
C LEU A 21 1.53 -3.87 10.20
N ASN A 22 2.46 -4.51 10.91
CA ASN A 22 2.21 -5.73 11.66
C ASN A 22 1.61 -6.84 10.76
N MET A 23 2.22 -7.02 9.60
CA MET A 23 1.79 -7.98 8.59
C MET A 23 2.92 -8.95 8.26
N ASN A 24 2.56 -10.04 7.59
CA ASN A 24 3.53 -11.01 7.09
C ASN A 24 4.14 -10.49 5.78
N GLN A 25 5.46 -10.61 5.62
CA GLN A 25 6.15 -10.19 4.40
C GLN A 25 5.61 -10.89 3.15
N ASN A 26 5.25 -12.17 3.26
CA ASN A 26 4.68 -12.90 2.14
C ASN A 26 3.36 -12.29 1.68
N SER A 27 2.57 -11.77 2.60
CA SER A 27 1.33 -11.07 2.26
C SER A 27 1.62 -9.81 1.45
N ILE A 28 2.62 -9.03 1.87
CA ILE A 28 3.03 -7.83 1.12
C ILE A 28 3.42 -8.21 -0.30
N SER A 29 4.26 -9.24 -0.46
CA SER A 29 4.68 -9.71 -1.78
C SER A 29 3.50 -10.10 -2.66
N ARG A 30 2.52 -10.81 -2.11
CA ARG A 30 1.34 -11.24 -2.86
C ARG A 30 0.47 -10.07 -3.28
N TYR A 31 0.33 -9.07 -2.41
CA TYR A 31 -0.41 -7.85 -2.78
C TYR A 31 0.31 -7.09 -3.89
N GLU A 32 1.64 -7.00 -3.84
CA GLU A 32 2.42 -6.29 -4.85
C GLU A 32 2.37 -6.96 -6.22
N THR A 33 2.28 -8.29 -6.25
CA THR A 33 2.26 -9.06 -7.51
C THR A 33 0.85 -9.35 -8.02
N GLY A 34 -0.18 -8.95 -7.29
CA GLY A 34 -1.56 -9.19 -7.68
C GLY A 34 -2.05 -10.60 -7.41
N GLN A 35 -1.29 -11.42 -6.68
CA GLN A 35 -1.69 -12.78 -6.33
C GLN A 35 -2.77 -12.81 -5.25
N ARG A 36 -2.96 -11.72 -4.54
CA ARG A 36 -3.94 -11.61 -3.48
C ARG A 36 -4.56 -10.23 -3.51
N GLU A 37 -5.88 -10.17 -3.37
CA GLU A 37 -6.58 -8.91 -3.23
C GLU A 37 -6.64 -8.51 -1.76
N ALA A 38 -6.37 -7.25 -1.48
CA ALA A 38 -6.44 -6.72 -0.13
C ALA A 38 -7.89 -6.37 0.21
N ASP A 39 -8.31 -6.69 1.42
CA ASP A 39 -9.60 -6.21 1.92
C ASP A 39 -9.53 -4.70 2.16
N TYR A 40 -10.69 -4.08 2.43
CA TYR A 40 -10.73 -2.63 2.55
C TYR A 40 -9.91 -2.13 3.75
N LYS A 41 -9.85 -2.87 4.84
CA LYS A 41 -9.03 -2.48 6.01
C LYS A 41 -7.56 -2.42 5.65
N THR A 42 -7.10 -3.41 4.90
CA THR A 42 -5.71 -3.47 4.45
C THR A 42 -5.40 -2.34 3.46
N LEU A 43 -6.34 -2.07 2.54
CA LEU A 43 -6.19 -0.96 1.60
C LEU A 43 -6.08 0.38 2.33
N ILE A 44 -6.92 0.60 3.33
CA ILE A 44 -6.88 1.82 4.13
C ILE A 44 -5.54 1.92 4.88
N ALA A 45 -5.06 0.80 5.44
CA ALA A 45 -3.78 0.78 6.15
C ALA A 45 -2.62 1.18 5.21
N PHE A 46 -2.61 0.66 3.99
CA PHE A 46 -1.59 1.02 3.00
C PHE A 46 -1.69 2.50 2.62
N ALA A 47 -2.91 2.97 2.33
CA ALA A 47 -3.12 4.35 1.93
C ALA A 47 -2.71 5.32 3.03
N ASP A 48 -3.06 5.01 4.28
CA ASP A 48 -2.68 5.82 5.44
C ASP A 48 -1.18 5.83 5.64
N TYR A 49 -0.54 4.66 5.51
CA TYR A 49 0.91 4.55 5.68
C TYR A 49 1.64 5.46 4.69
N PHE A 50 1.21 5.46 3.43
CA PHE A 50 1.85 6.25 2.38
C PHE A 50 1.26 7.64 2.21
N GLN A 51 0.24 8.00 3.01
CA GLN A 51 -0.42 9.30 2.97
C GLN A 51 -0.95 9.63 1.57
N VAL A 52 -1.61 8.65 0.97
CA VAL A 52 -2.28 8.79 -0.33
C VAL A 52 -3.72 8.32 -0.21
N SER A 53 -4.56 8.69 -1.19
CA SER A 53 -5.93 8.20 -1.24
C SER A 53 -5.95 6.72 -1.64
N VAL A 54 -7.00 6.01 -1.24
CA VAL A 54 -7.22 4.63 -1.69
C VAL A 54 -7.38 4.59 -3.22
N ASP A 55 -8.04 5.59 -3.80
CA ASP A 55 -8.18 5.68 -5.25
C ASP A 55 -6.83 5.73 -5.96
N TYR A 56 -5.89 6.51 -5.43
CA TYR A 56 -4.54 6.58 -5.98
C TYR A 56 -3.83 5.22 -5.84
N LEU A 57 -3.93 4.60 -4.67
CA LEU A 57 -3.35 3.28 -4.42
C LEU A 57 -3.87 2.25 -5.42
N LEU A 58 -5.16 2.30 -5.73
CA LEU A 58 -5.82 1.38 -6.65
C LEU A 58 -5.67 1.78 -8.13
N GLU A 59 -4.91 2.82 -8.42
CA GLU A 59 -4.67 3.30 -9.79
C GLU A 59 -5.92 3.82 -10.48
N ARG A 60 -6.90 4.29 -9.71
CA ARG A 60 -8.12 4.87 -10.25
C ARG A 60 -7.98 6.36 -10.56
N THR A 61 -6.95 7.00 -10.03
CA THR A 61 -6.62 8.39 -10.25
C THR A 61 -5.11 8.58 -10.23
N ASN A 62 -4.63 9.62 -10.87
CA ASN A 62 -3.22 10.02 -10.79
C ASN A 62 -2.98 11.10 -9.72
N ASN A 63 -4.02 11.48 -8.99
CA ASN A 63 -3.94 12.47 -7.93
C ASN A 63 -3.78 11.79 -6.58
N PRO A 64 -2.62 11.90 -5.92
CA PRO A 64 -2.37 11.22 -4.65
C PRO A 64 -2.99 11.90 -3.43
N ILE A 65 -3.79 12.92 -3.59
CA ILE A 65 -4.31 13.70 -2.47
C ILE A 65 -4.93 12.80 -1.42
N PHE A 66 -4.42 12.91 -0.20
CA PHE A 66 -4.94 12.24 0.99
C PHE A 66 -5.86 13.23 1.72
N LEU A 67 -7.15 12.87 1.79
CA LEU A 67 -8.11 13.67 2.53
C LEU A 67 -8.34 13.00 3.87
N SER A 68 -7.84 13.63 4.92
CA SER A 68 -8.09 13.21 6.29
C SER A 68 -9.29 14.00 6.81
N GLU A 69 -10.30 13.30 7.25
CA GLU A 69 -11.45 13.94 7.88
C GLU A 69 -11.42 13.67 9.37
#